data_99e2e8e96c0cd29afc00c9ea8b0a9967
#
_entry.id   99e2e8e96c0cd29afc00c9ea8b0a9967
#
_cell.length_a   1.000
_cell.length_b   1.000
_cell.length_c   1.000
_cell.angle_alpha   90.00
_cell.angle_beta   90.00
_cell.angle_gamma   90.00
#
_symmetry.space_group_name_H-M   'P 1'
#
loop_
_entity.id
_entity.type
_entity.pdbx_description
1 polymer ?
#
loop_
_entity_poly.entity_id
_entity_poly.type
_entity_poly.pdbx_seq_one_letter_code
_entity_poly.pdbx_strand_id
1 'polypeptide(L)'
;MEDLYVEAQQRAKQLLYQLIKKQNIPLLKYTFRFFFDYYVSKNGILVIPHHFSGRKIEGLTVIDELGVSISYEQENSITKQNFTLCHELGHFLLKHEGGYFAESVDNKDSQIEREANIFSAFILMPDIVLLSKIYYACHTFEEVQISLGVSKEALSYRLIDLLREYHLGLEAEIRRAVDEYIDGQNASIHHCFHKIKDQIADEFNQYQPSPIEAVIQKLSKSGFVTSEEVSELLNQDL
;
A
#
# COMPACT_ATOMS: atom_id res chain seq x y z
N MET A 1 18.09 -4.44 10.73
CA MET A 1 17.32 -4.79 9.51
C MET A 1 15.83 -4.98 9.80
N GLU A 2 15.44 -5.64 10.90
CA GLU A 2 14.03 -5.76 11.29
C GLU A 2 13.36 -4.40 11.57
N ASP A 3 14.04 -3.48 12.27
CA ASP A 3 13.47 -2.18 12.63
C ASP A 3 13.06 -1.32 11.42
N LEU A 4 13.85 -1.33 10.35
CA LEU A 4 13.61 -0.53 9.15
C LEU A 4 12.42 -1.06 8.31
N TYR A 5 12.30 -2.40 8.25
CA TYR A 5 11.15 -3.04 7.63
C TYR A 5 9.86 -2.60 8.33
N VAL A 6 9.89 -2.59 9.66
CA VAL A 6 8.75 -2.22 10.50
C VAL A 6 8.36 -0.75 10.29
N GLU A 7 9.31 0.18 10.22
CA GLU A 7 9.03 1.61 10.05
C GLU A 7 8.36 1.94 8.71
N ALA A 8 8.91 1.45 7.59
CA ALA A 8 8.34 1.69 6.26
C ALA A 8 6.94 1.08 6.13
N GLN A 9 6.74 -0.13 6.66
CA GLN A 9 5.45 -0.80 6.67
C GLN A 9 4.43 -0.05 7.55
N GLN A 10 4.81 0.34 8.76
CA GLN A 10 3.93 1.10 9.65
C GLN A 10 3.52 2.44 9.04
N ARG A 11 4.45 3.11 8.37
CA ARG A 11 4.15 4.35 7.66
C ARG A 11 3.17 4.14 6.52
N ALA A 12 3.35 3.08 5.73
CA ALA A 12 2.42 2.71 4.67
C ALA A 12 1.03 2.39 5.23
N LYS A 13 0.95 1.56 6.29
CA LYS A 13 -0.30 1.23 7.00
C LYS A 13 -1.00 2.50 7.49
N GLN A 14 -0.29 3.37 8.17
CA GLN A 14 -0.84 4.62 8.70
C GLN A 14 -1.48 5.47 7.61
N LEU A 15 -0.71 5.79 6.58
CA LEU A 15 -1.18 6.67 5.50
C LEU A 15 -2.36 6.07 4.74
N LEU A 16 -2.28 4.77 4.43
CA LEU A 16 -3.30 4.09 3.64
C LEU A 16 -4.59 3.85 4.43
N TYR A 17 -4.50 3.31 5.64
CA TYR A 17 -5.69 2.96 6.41
C TYR A 17 -6.48 4.18 6.85
N GLN A 18 -5.79 5.27 7.21
CA GLN A 18 -6.43 6.56 7.43
C GLN A 18 -7.14 7.06 6.17
N LEU A 19 -6.52 6.94 5.00
CA LEU A 19 -7.15 7.35 3.74
C LEU A 19 -8.38 6.51 3.40
N ILE A 20 -8.29 5.17 3.53
CA ILE A 20 -9.42 4.26 3.29
C ILE A 20 -10.61 4.65 4.14
N LYS A 21 -10.39 4.90 5.44
CA LYS A 21 -11.45 5.31 6.38
C LYS A 21 -11.98 6.71 6.07
N LYS A 22 -11.09 7.65 5.84
CA LYS A 22 -11.43 9.04 5.52
C LYS A 22 -12.32 9.16 4.29
N GLN A 23 -12.01 8.40 3.24
CA GLN A 23 -12.76 8.45 1.98
C GLN A 23 -13.84 7.37 1.86
N ASN A 24 -14.00 6.50 2.88
CA ASN A 24 -14.89 5.34 2.86
C ASN A 24 -14.66 4.46 1.61
N ILE A 25 -13.39 4.18 1.28
CA ILE A 25 -13.03 3.38 0.11
C ILE A 25 -13.50 1.94 0.33
N PRO A 26 -14.36 1.39 -0.55
CA PRO A 26 -14.80 0.01 -0.41
C PRO A 26 -13.63 -0.95 -0.63
N LEU A 27 -13.31 -1.80 0.36
CA LEU A 27 -12.15 -2.69 0.32
C LEU A 27 -12.13 -3.62 -0.90
N LEU A 28 -13.28 -4.14 -1.31
CA LEU A 28 -13.38 -5.00 -2.51
C LEU A 28 -13.10 -4.27 -3.82
N LYS A 29 -13.33 -2.94 -3.86
CA LYS A 29 -13.07 -2.09 -5.03
C LYS A 29 -11.72 -1.37 -4.94
N TYR A 30 -10.97 -1.61 -3.87
CA TYR A 30 -9.68 -0.95 -3.68
C TYR A 30 -8.73 -1.28 -4.83
N THR A 31 -8.08 -0.23 -5.35
CA THR A 31 -6.88 -0.24 -6.17
C THR A 31 -5.91 0.80 -5.64
N PHE A 32 -4.63 0.64 -5.92
CA PHE A 32 -3.61 1.60 -5.49
C PHE A 32 -3.87 3.04 -5.98
N ARG A 33 -4.64 3.19 -7.06
CA ARG A 33 -4.99 4.51 -7.64
C ARG A 33 -5.69 5.42 -6.64
N PHE A 34 -6.54 4.90 -5.77
CA PHE A 34 -7.16 5.71 -4.71
C PHE A 34 -6.10 6.39 -3.82
N PHE A 35 -5.03 5.68 -3.51
CA PHE A 35 -3.92 6.20 -2.72
C PHE A 35 -3.03 7.13 -3.54
N PHE A 36 -2.58 6.66 -4.68
CA PHE A 36 -1.64 7.37 -5.55
C PHE A 36 -2.22 8.72 -5.99
N ASP A 37 -3.40 8.73 -6.59
CA ASP A 37 -4.04 9.94 -7.12
C ASP A 37 -4.34 10.96 -6.00
N TYR A 38 -4.72 10.49 -4.81
CA TYR A 38 -4.92 11.36 -3.66
C TYR A 38 -3.63 12.07 -3.25
N TYR A 39 -2.52 11.34 -3.09
CA TYR A 39 -1.26 11.97 -2.65
C TYR A 39 -0.59 12.79 -3.74
N VAL A 40 -0.70 12.39 -4.98
CA VAL A 40 -0.25 13.18 -6.14
C VAL A 40 -0.98 14.52 -6.19
N SER A 41 -2.31 14.50 -6.13
CA SER A 41 -3.11 15.72 -6.15
C SER A 41 -2.88 16.60 -4.91
N LYS A 42 -2.85 16.00 -3.71
CA LYS A 42 -2.64 16.72 -2.45
C LYS A 42 -1.31 17.48 -2.39
N ASN A 43 -0.26 16.92 -3.01
CA ASN A 43 1.10 17.49 -2.95
C ASN A 43 1.51 18.19 -4.27
N GLY A 44 0.62 18.27 -5.25
CA GLY A 44 0.94 18.90 -6.55
C GLY A 44 2.05 18.19 -7.32
N ILE A 45 2.14 16.85 -7.20
CA ILE A 45 3.18 16.05 -7.84
C ILE A 45 2.89 15.95 -9.33
N LEU A 46 3.88 16.25 -10.16
CA LEU A 46 3.80 16.06 -11.61
C LEU A 46 4.18 14.61 -11.96
N VAL A 47 3.28 13.88 -12.64
CA VAL A 47 3.52 12.50 -13.08
C VAL A 47 3.75 12.48 -14.58
N ILE A 48 4.92 11.96 -15.00
CA ILE A 48 5.39 12.04 -16.38
C ILE A 48 5.68 10.63 -16.92
N PRO A 49 4.91 10.12 -17.91
CA PRO A 49 5.35 8.95 -18.64
C PRO A 49 6.62 9.32 -19.43
N HIS A 50 7.64 8.50 -19.33
CA HIS A 50 8.94 8.76 -19.92
C HIS A 50 9.44 7.54 -20.71
N HIS A 51 10.34 7.79 -21.64
CA HIS A 51 11.06 6.73 -22.35
C HIS A 51 12.54 6.85 -22.00
N PHE A 52 12.98 6.04 -21.06
CA PHE A 52 14.39 6.08 -20.60
C PHE A 52 15.31 5.35 -21.59
N SER A 53 16.30 6.07 -22.11
CA SER A 53 17.27 5.47 -23.03
C SER A 53 18.09 4.38 -22.33
N GLY A 54 18.18 3.21 -23.01
CA GLY A 54 18.94 2.06 -22.51
C GLY A 54 18.23 1.21 -21.45
N ARG A 55 16.99 1.49 -21.09
CA ARG A 55 16.16 0.71 -20.13
C ARG A 55 16.86 0.37 -18.81
N LYS A 56 17.70 1.29 -18.31
CA LYS A 56 18.41 1.12 -17.04
C LYS A 56 17.67 1.75 -15.86
N ILE A 57 16.76 2.68 -16.14
CA ILE A 57 15.96 3.40 -15.17
C ILE A 57 14.52 2.98 -15.39
N GLU A 58 13.87 2.57 -14.32
CA GLU A 58 12.47 2.16 -14.29
C GLU A 58 11.55 3.30 -13.86
N GLY A 59 12.03 4.10 -12.90
CA GLY A 59 11.37 5.27 -12.36
C GLY A 59 12.38 6.32 -11.87
N LEU A 60 11.89 7.52 -11.69
CA LEU A 60 12.69 8.65 -11.20
C LEU A 60 11.81 9.64 -10.46
N THR A 61 12.13 9.90 -9.19
CA THR A 61 11.55 10.99 -8.42
C THR A 61 12.56 12.13 -8.33
N VAL A 62 12.11 13.34 -8.68
CA VAL A 62 12.89 14.58 -8.53
C VAL A 62 12.17 15.51 -7.57
N ILE A 63 12.92 16.02 -6.60
CA ILE A 63 12.46 16.99 -5.60
C ILE A 63 13.39 18.20 -5.69
N ASP A 64 12.88 19.32 -6.18
CA ASP A 64 13.64 20.55 -6.36
C ASP A 64 12.83 21.81 -6.01
N GLU A 65 13.37 22.98 -6.29
CA GLU A 65 12.71 24.27 -6.04
C GLU A 65 11.42 24.47 -6.87
N LEU A 66 11.25 23.74 -7.96
CA LEU A 66 10.06 23.78 -8.83
C LEU A 66 8.94 22.86 -8.34
N GLY A 67 9.26 21.95 -7.43
CA GLY A 67 8.31 21.03 -6.83
C GLY A 67 8.75 19.56 -6.91
N VAL A 68 7.78 18.67 -7.03
CA VAL A 68 8.01 17.22 -7.07
C VAL A 68 7.52 16.66 -8.40
N SER A 69 8.35 15.85 -9.05
CA SER A 69 7.92 15.08 -10.22
C SER A 69 8.29 13.61 -10.08
N ILE A 70 7.41 12.75 -10.60
CA ILE A 70 7.60 11.30 -10.70
C ILE A 70 7.55 10.93 -12.18
N SER A 71 8.64 10.36 -12.69
CA SER A 71 8.72 9.81 -14.05
C SER A 71 8.78 8.29 -14.00
N TYR A 72 8.15 7.61 -14.97
CA TYR A 72 8.17 6.15 -15.05
C TYR A 72 8.32 5.69 -16.50
N GLU A 73 8.94 4.50 -16.71
CA GLU A 73 9.11 3.91 -18.03
C GLU A 73 7.76 3.44 -18.60
N GLN A 74 7.30 4.13 -19.64
CA GLN A 74 5.97 3.89 -20.24
C GLN A 74 5.85 2.58 -21.04
N GLU A 75 6.98 2.00 -21.48
CA GLU A 75 6.98 0.74 -22.21
C GLU A 75 6.97 -0.50 -21.31
N ASN A 76 7.09 -0.32 -20.02
CA ASN A 76 6.95 -1.41 -19.06
C ASN A 76 5.52 -1.96 -19.03
N SER A 77 5.37 -3.22 -18.58
CA SER A 77 4.05 -3.79 -18.31
C SER A 77 3.27 -2.93 -17.30
N ILE A 78 1.95 -2.93 -17.38
CA ILE A 78 1.08 -2.17 -16.47
C ILE A 78 1.38 -2.52 -15.00
N THR A 79 1.62 -3.80 -14.68
CA THR A 79 1.95 -4.23 -13.33
C THR A 79 3.28 -3.65 -12.84
N LYS A 80 4.27 -3.55 -13.73
CA LYS A 80 5.55 -2.90 -13.42
C LYS A 80 5.40 -1.39 -13.26
N GLN A 81 4.65 -0.73 -14.15
CA GLN A 81 4.35 0.70 -14.01
C GLN A 81 3.64 1.01 -12.69
N ASN A 82 2.66 0.19 -12.29
CA ASN A 82 1.96 0.34 -11.01
C ASN A 82 2.93 0.26 -9.82
N PHE A 83 3.85 -0.72 -9.85
CA PHE A 83 4.87 -0.88 -8.82
C PHE A 83 5.78 0.34 -8.78
N THR A 84 6.35 0.74 -9.92
CA THR A 84 7.25 1.89 -10.04
C THR A 84 6.59 3.18 -9.54
N LEU A 85 5.35 3.45 -9.92
CA LEU A 85 4.62 4.64 -9.44
C LEU A 85 4.47 4.66 -7.92
N CYS A 86 4.14 3.51 -7.30
CA CYS A 86 4.05 3.42 -5.83
C CYS A 86 5.42 3.54 -5.17
N HIS A 87 6.46 2.98 -5.79
CA HIS A 87 7.83 3.02 -5.30
C HIS A 87 8.36 4.45 -5.28
N GLU A 88 8.22 5.17 -6.38
CA GLU A 88 8.64 6.57 -6.50
C GLU A 88 7.87 7.49 -5.54
N LEU A 89 6.55 7.27 -5.41
CA LEU A 89 5.75 7.98 -4.41
C LEU A 89 6.20 7.62 -2.98
N GLY A 90 6.69 6.40 -2.77
CA GLY A 90 7.25 5.93 -1.50
C GLY A 90 8.45 6.75 -1.07
N HIS A 91 9.41 7.01 -1.96
CA HIS A 91 10.56 7.88 -1.67
C HIS A 91 10.13 9.25 -1.13
N PHE A 92 9.14 9.86 -1.75
CA PHE A 92 8.61 11.16 -1.32
C PHE A 92 7.90 11.08 0.04
N LEU A 93 7.03 10.10 0.26
CA LEU A 93 6.21 10.00 1.48
C LEU A 93 6.99 9.49 2.71
N LEU A 94 8.06 8.72 2.48
CA LEU A 94 9.01 8.30 3.51
C LEU A 94 10.03 9.40 3.83
N LYS A 95 10.07 10.48 3.03
CA LYS A 95 10.99 11.61 3.20
C LYS A 95 12.46 11.18 3.12
N HIS A 96 12.77 10.31 2.16
CA HIS A 96 14.16 9.96 1.92
C HIS A 96 14.98 11.21 1.58
N GLU A 97 16.19 11.30 2.14
CA GLU A 97 17.08 12.43 1.88
C GLU A 97 17.71 12.31 0.49
N GLY A 98 17.58 13.35 -0.31
CA GLY A 98 18.14 13.44 -1.68
C GLY A 98 17.29 14.33 -2.57
N GLY A 99 17.91 14.92 -3.59
CA GLY A 99 17.21 15.73 -4.59
C GLY A 99 16.63 14.92 -5.75
N TYR A 100 17.09 13.69 -5.94
CA TYR A 100 16.57 12.75 -6.94
C TYR A 100 16.77 11.32 -6.50
N PHE A 101 15.82 10.47 -6.84
CA PHE A 101 15.83 9.01 -6.62
C PHE A 101 15.58 8.35 -7.96
N ALA A 102 16.48 7.47 -8.39
CA ALA A 102 16.33 6.72 -9.63
C ALA A 102 16.27 5.23 -9.30
N GLU A 103 15.14 4.61 -9.59
CA GLU A 103 15.02 3.14 -9.57
C GLU A 103 15.90 2.58 -10.69
N SER A 104 17.15 2.27 -10.38
CA SER A 104 18.11 1.68 -11.33
C SER A 104 18.43 0.24 -10.97
N VAL A 105 18.84 -0.53 -11.98
CA VAL A 105 19.24 -1.94 -11.80
C VAL A 105 20.42 -2.09 -10.84
N ASP A 106 21.25 -1.06 -10.71
CA ASP A 106 22.51 -1.10 -9.97
C ASP A 106 22.37 -0.72 -8.47
N ASN A 107 21.26 -0.09 -8.04
CA ASN A 107 21.08 0.44 -6.68
C ASN A 107 20.03 -0.31 -5.82
N LYS A 108 19.53 -1.45 -6.26
CA LYS A 108 18.41 -2.19 -5.64
C LYS A 108 18.63 -2.60 -4.18
N ASP A 109 19.87 -2.61 -3.70
CA ASP A 109 20.22 -3.10 -2.37
C ASP A 109 20.41 -1.99 -1.31
N SER A 110 20.23 -0.73 -1.65
CA SER A 110 20.30 0.34 -0.66
C SER A 110 19.12 0.28 0.31
N GLN A 111 19.29 0.81 1.52
CA GLN A 111 18.26 0.83 2.55
C GLN A 111 17.00 1.55 2.07
N ILE A 112 17.16 2.74 1.48
CA ILE A 112 16.05 3.56 1.00
C ILE A 112 15.24 2.88 -0.11
N GLU A 113 15.90 2.11 -0.99
CA GLU A 113 15.24 1.32 -2.02
C GLU A 113 14.42 0.18 -1.43
N ARG A 114 14.95 -0.49 -0.39
CA ARG A 114 14.20 -1.53 0.32
C ARG A 114 12.97 -0.98 1.02
N GLU A 115 13.09 0.19 1.67
CA GLU A 115 11.96 0.88 2.31
C GLU A 115 10.89 1.27 1.29
N ALA A 116 11.28 1.81 0.14
CA ALA A 116 10.36 2.13 -0.95
C ALA A 116 9.69 0.87 -1.54
N ASN A 117 10.42 -0.25 -1.66
CA ASN A 117 9.88 -1.53 -2.09
C ASN A 117 8.83 -2.07 -1.12
N ILE A 118 9.10 -2.03 0.19
CA ILE A 118 8.17 -2.45 1.24
C ILE A 118 6.92 -1.58 1.20
N PHE A 119 7.12 -0.26 1.15
CA PHE A 119 6.04 0.70 1.06
C PHE A 119 5.14 0.42 -0.14
N SER A 120 5.72 0.27 -1.33
CA SER A 120 4.96 0.02 -2.57
C SER A 120 4.20 -1.30 -2.54
N ALA A 121 4.82 -2.37 -2.05
CA ALA A 121 4.16 -3.67 -1.90
C ALA A 121 2.94 -3.58 -0.99
N PHE A 122 3.04 -2.81 0.10
CA PHE A 122 1.95 -2.61 1.04
C PHE A 122 0.81 -1.76 0.45
N ILE A 123 1.14 -0.68 -0.27
CA ILE A 123 0.13 0.15 -0.94
C ILE A 123 -0.60 -0.63 -2.04
N LEU A 124 0.11 -1.44 -2.80
CA LEU A 124 -0.50 -2.26 -3.86
C LEU A 124 -1.38 -3.39 -3.31
N MET A 125 -0.95 -4.02 -2.20
CA MET A 125 -1.55 -5.24 -1.65
C MET A 125 -1.73 -5.15 -0.12
N PRO A 126 -2.64 -4.27 0.36
CA PRO A 126 -2.84 -4.08 1.80
C PRO A 126 -3.46 -5.30 2.46
N ASP A 127 -3.07 -5.62 3.70
CA ASP A 127 -3.55 -6.81 4.44
C ASP A 127 -5.07 -6.86 4.53
N ILE A 128 -5.70 -5.74 4.90
CA ILE A 128 -7.17 -5.66 5.03
C ILE A 128 -7.90 -5.86 3.69
N VAL A 129 -7.28 -5.46 2.58
CA VAL A 129 -7.81 -5.66 1.23
C VAL A 129 -7.64 -7.12 0.80
N LEU A 130 -6.47 -7.71 1.06
CA LEU A 130 -6.21 -9.13 0.82
C LEU A 130 -7.19 -10.00 1.64
N LEU A 131 -7.36 -9.70 2.92
CA LEU A 131 -8.36 -10.36 3.77
C LEU A 131 -9.76 -10.27 3.16
N SER A 132 -10.16 -9.07 2.73
CA SER A 132 -11.50 -8.85 2.17
C SER A 132 -11.74 -9.62 0.88
N LYS A 133 -10.76 -9.64 -0.02
CA LYS A 133 -10.87 -10.30 -1.32
C LYS A 133 -10.76 -11.83 -1.20
N ILE A 134 -9.79 -12.33 -0.44
CA ILE A 134 -9.48 -13.76 -0.36
C ILE A 134 -10.45 -14.48 0.60
N TYR A 135 -10.60 -13.95 1.82
CA TYR A 135 -11.37 -14.64 2.85
C TYR A 135 -12.87 -14.36 2.77
N TYR A 136 -13.28 -13.07 2.69
CA TYR A 136 -14.70 -12.72 2.70
C TYR A 136 -15.37 -12.83 1.34
N ALA A 137 -14.69 -12.46 0.26
CA ALA A 137 -15.26 -12.53 -1.10
C ALA A 137 -14.91 -13.82 -1.84
N CYS A 138 -14.00 -14.65 -1.30
CA CYS A 138 -13.57 -15.92 -1.89
C CYS A 138 -13.02 -15.79 -3.33
N HIS A 139 -12.38 -14.68 -3.64
CA HIS A 139 -11.77 -14.49 -4.94
C HIS A 139 -10.64 -15.50 -5.18
N THR A 140 -10.50 -15.93 -6.41
CA THR A 140 -9.36 -16.72 -6.86
C THR A 140 -8.08 -15.90 -6.89
N PHE A 141 -6.93 -16.56 -6.93
CA PHE A 141 -5.63 -15.89 -7.05
C PHE A 141 -5.59 -14.92 -8.24
N GLU A 142 -6.07 -15.36 -9.41
CA GLU A 142 -6.10 -14.54 -10.63
C GLU A 142 -7.00 -13.31 -10.50
N GLU A 143 -8.19 -13.47 -9.90
CA GLU A 143 -9.10 -12.34 -9.65
C GLU A 143 -8.48 -11.31 -8.71
N VAL A 144 -7.79 -11.73 -7.66
CA VAL A 144 -7.06 -10.83 -6.74
C VAL A 144 -5.94 -10.13 -7.49
N GLN A 145 -5.11 -10.87 -8.22
CA GLN A 145 -3.99 -10.36 -9.01
C GLN A 145 -4.44 -9.27 -10.00
N ILE A 146 -5.45 -9.58 -10.81
CA ILE A 146 -5.99 -8.64 -11.81
C ILE A 146 -6.59 -7.41 -11.13
N SER A 147 -7.39 -7.61 -10.08
CA SER A 147 -8.07 -6.50 -9.39
C SER A 147 -7.11 -5.52 -8.71
N LEU A 148 -5.93 -5.99 -8.30
CA LEU A 148 -4.89 -5.16 -7.67
C LEU A 148 -3.87 -4.63 -8.68
N GLY A 149 -3.86 -5.16 -9.91
CA GLY A 149 -2.95 -4.75 -10.98
C GLY A 149 -1.48 -5.08 -10.67
N VAL A 150 -1.23 -6.26 -10.10
CA VAL A 150 0.10 -6.73 -9.70
C VAL A 150 0.53 -7.96 -10.50
N SER A 151 1.84 -8.30 -10.48
CA SER A 151 2.31 -9.54 -11.11
C SER A 151 2.00 -10.77 -10.23
N LYS A 152 2.00 -11.95 -10.85
CA LYS A 152 1.83 -13.23 -10.15
C LYS A 152 2.89 -13.39 -9.05
N GLU A 153 4.13 -13.10 -9.38
CA GLU A 153 5.26 -13.19 -8.46
C GLU A 153 5.09 -12.23 -7.28
N ALA A 154 4.70 -10.98 -7.54
CA ALA A 154 4.50 -9.98 -6.49
C ALA A 154 3.42 -10.40 -5.51
N LEU A 155 2.27 -10.88 -6.00
CA LEU A 155 1.19 -11.36 -5.12
C LEU A 155 1.62 -12.61 -4.34
N SER A 156 2.34 -13.55 -4.97
CA SER A 156 2.83 -14.75 -4.29
C SER A 156 3.78 -14.41 -3.14
N TYR A 157 4.77 -13.56 -3.39
CA TYR A 157 5.70 -13.13 -2.34
C TYR A 157 4.99 -12.35 -1.24
N ARG A 158 4.06 -11.46 -1.59
CA ARG A 158 3.31 -10.69 -0.60
C ARG A 158 2.45 -11.55 0.30
N LEU A 159 1.82 -12.60 -0.23
CA LEU A 159 1.05 -13.56 0.58
C LEU A 159 1.96 -14.35 1.51
N ILE A 160 3.12 -14.82 1.02
CA ILE A 160 4.10 -15.53 1.85
C ILE A 160 4.57 -14.64 2.99
N ASP A 161 4.93 -13.38 2.71
CA ASP A 161 5.42 -12.43 3.71
C ASP A 161 4.34 -12.10 4.75
N LEU A 162 3.10 -11.86 4.32
CA LEU A 162 1.96 -11.65 5.21
C LEU A 162 1.77 -12.84 6.15
N LEU A 163 1.69 -14.06 5.63
CA LEU A 163 1.47 -15.24 6.46
C LEU A 163 2.64 -15.54 7.40
N ARG A 164 3.86 -15.19 7.01
CA ARG A 164 5.06 -15.27 7.84
C ARG A 164 5.02 -14.25 8.99
N GLU A 165 4.62 -13.02 8.71
CA GLU A 165 4.48 -11.95 9.70
C GLU A 165 3.55 -12.37 10.85
N TYR A 166 2.47 -13.07 10.53
CA TYR A 166 1.53 -13.60 11.54
C TYR A 166 1.92 -14.98 12.11
N HIS A 167 3.13 -15.46 11.85
CA HIS A 167 3.67 -16.72 12.41
C HIS A 167 2.77 -17.95 12.22
N LEU A 168 2.17 -18.11 11.04
CA LEU A 168 1.16 -19.14 10.78
C LEU A 168 1.69 -20.55 10.53
N GLY A 169 2.95 -20.82 10.76
CA GLY A 169 3.53 -22.16 10.62
C GLY A 169 4.94 -22.14 10.04
N LEU A 170 5.37 -23.32 9.59
CA LEU A 170 6.67 -23.47 8.95
C LEU A 170 6.66 -22.86 7.54
N GLU A 171 7.78 -22.33 7.11
CA GLU A 171 7.95 -21.73 5.77
C GLU A 171 7.43 -22.63 4.64
N ALA A 172 7.66 -23.95 4.73
CA ALA A 172 7.20 -24.91 3.74
C ALA A 172 5.66 -25.04 3.70
N GLU A 173 4.98 -24.89 4.84
CA GLU A 173 3.52 -24.94 4.93
C GLU A 173 2.90 -23.67 4.35
N ILE A 174 3.48 -22.51 4.65
CA ILE A 174 3.07 -21.23 4.09
C ILE A 174 3.18 -21.25 2.57
N ARG A 175 4.34 -21.66 2.05
CA ARG A 175 4.55 -21.74 0.58
C ARG A 175 3.57 -22.69 -0.07
N ARG A 176 3.36 -23.87 0.52
CA ARG A 176 2.38 -24.84 0.00
C ARG A 176 0.97 -24.24 -0.05
N ALA A 177 0.53 -23.52 0.98
CA ALA A 177 -0.79 -22.88 0.99
C ALA A 177 -0.95 -21.84 -0.13
N VAL A 178 0.11 -21.09 -0.42
CA VAL A 178 0.11 -20.11 -1.52
C VAL A 178 0.15 -20.81 -2.88
N ASP A 179 0.96 -21.86 -3.04
CA ASP A 179 1.04 -22.65 -4.28
C ASP A 179 -0.31 -23.33 -4.59
N GLU A 180 -0.96 -23.95 -3.59
CA GLU A 180 -2.30 -24.51 -3.72
C GLU A 180 -3.34 -23.45 -4.14
N TYR A 181 -3.24 -22.23 -3.59
CA TYR A 181 -4.11 -21.12 -3.97
C TYR A 181 -3.88 -20.67 -5.43
N ILE A 182 -2.63 -20.61 -5.88
CA ILE A 182 -2.26 -20.34 -7.29
C ILE A 182 -2.89 -21.39 -8.21
N ASP A 183 -2.93 -22.66 -7.78
CA ASP A 183 -3.50 -23.77 -8.53
C ASP A 183 -5.05 -23.89 -8.38
N GLY A 184 -5.68 -22.90 -7.78
CA GLY A 184 -7.14 -22.82 -7.63
C GLY A 184 -7.71 -23.61 -6.42
N GLN A 185 -6.86 -24.07 -5.51
CA GLN A 185 -7.26 -24.78 -4.29
C GLN A 185 -7.28 -23.80 -3.10
N ASN A 186 -8.45 -23.30 -2.77
CA ASN A 186 -8.59 -22.19 -1.82
C ASN A 186 -8.58 -22.61 -0.33
N ALA A 187 -8.70 -23.92 -0.01
CA ALA A 187 -8.93 -24.37 1.36
C ALA A 187 -7.81 -23.97 2.34
N SER A 188 -6.55 -24.17 1.94
CA SER A 188 -5.39 -23.88 2.80
C SER A 188 -5.20 -22.38 3.05
N ILE A 189 -5.32 -21.57 2.03
CA ILE A 189 -5.20 -20.10 2.17
C ILE A 189 -6.35 -19.53 3.00
N HIS A 190 -7.59 -20.01 2.81
CA HIS A 190 -8.75 -19.66 3.63
C HIS A 190 -8.55 -20.00 5.10
N HIS A 191 -8.00 -21.19 5.39
CA HIS A 191 -7.67 -21.59 6.75
C HIS A 191 -6.62 -20.66 7.39
N CYS A 192 -5.60 -20.26 6.63
CA CYS A 192 -4.63 -19.29 7.08
C CYS A 192 -5.30 -17.95 7.44
N PHE A 193 -6.06 -17.38 6.51
CA PHE A 193 -6.76 -16.12 6.77
C PHE A 193 -7.78 -16.20 7.89
N HIS A 194 -8.45 -17.35 8.07
CA HIS A 194 -9.36 -17.56 9.22
C HIS A 194 -8.66 -17.36 10.57
N LYS A 195 -7.40 -17.79 10.69
CA LYS A 195 -6.62 -17.65 11.93
C LYS A 195 -6.21 -16.22 12.26
N ILE A 196 -6.00 -15.39 11.23
CA ILE A 196 -5.43 -14.03 11.39
C ILE A 196 -6.43 -12.91 11.11
N LYS A 197 -7.66 -13.24 10.70
CA LYS A 197 -8.66 -12.25 10.29
C LYS A 197 -8.94 -11.17 11.34
N ASP A 198 -9.02 -11.59 12.60
CA ASP A 198 -9.33 -10.68 13.71
C ASP A 198 -8.13 -9.76 13.99
N GLN A 199 -6.91 -10.28 13.93
CA GLN A 199 -5.68 -9.47 14.10
C GLN A 199 -5.54 -8.41 13.01
N ILE A 200 -5.78 -8.78 11.73
CA ILE A 200 -5.76 -7.82 10.61
C ILE A 200 -6.86 -6.76 10.78
N ALA A 201 -8.07 -7.18 11.16
CA ALA A 201 -9.18 -6.26 11.37
C ALA A 201 -8.93 -5.31 12.54
N ASP A 202 -8.40 -5.80 13.66
CA ASP A 202 -8.06 -5.01 14.84
C ASP A 202 -6.95 -4.01 14.50
N GLU A 203 -5.92 -4.43 13.79
CA GLU A 203 -4.86 -3.54 13.32
C GLU A 203 -5.44 -2.44 12.41
N PHE A 204 -6.26 -2.79 11.43
CA PHE A 204 -6.92 -1.80 10.58
C PHE A 204 -7.76 -0.81 11.42
N ASN A 205 -8.46 -1.29 12.45
CA ASN A 205 -9.33 -0.47 13.29
C ASN A 205 -8.57 0.53 14.17
N GLN A 206 -7.31 0.28 14.49
CA GLN A 206 -6.48 1.20 15.28
C GLN A 206 -6.15 2.52 14.53
N TYR A 207 -6.09 2.48 13.19
CA TYR A 207 -5.76 3.67 12.39
C TYR A 207 -7.00 4.56 12.18
N GLN A 208 -7.35 5.35 13.18
CA GLN A 208 -8.43 6.33 13.08
C GLN A 208 -7.94 7.61 12.37
N PRO A 209 -8.81 8.33 11.65
CA PRO A 209 -8.51 9.71 11.25
C PRO A 209 -8.21 10.55 12.49
N SER A 210 -7.31 11.54 12.36
CA SER A 210 -7.08 12.44 13.50
C SER A 210 -8.39 13.17 13.87
N PRO A 211 -8.57 13.56 15.14
CA PRO A 211 -9.78 14.30 15.57
C PRO A 211 -10.07 15.54 14.70
N ILE A 212 -9.02 16.27 14.33
CA ILE A 212 -9.11 17.43 13.44
C ILE A 212 -9.61 17.03 12.05
N GLU A 213 -9.09 15.94 11.47
CA GLU A 213 -9.53 15.43 10.18
C GLU A 213 -10.98 14.92 10.24
N ALA A 214 -11.40 14.31 11.34
CA ALA A 214 -12.77 13.89 11.58
C ALA A 214 -13.74 15.11 11.60
N VAL A 215 -13.35 16.18 12.27
CA VAL A 215 -14.10 17.46 12.27
C VAL A 215 -14.21 18.05 10.87
N ILE A 216 -13.08 18.12 10.12
CA ILE A 216 -13.07 18.63 8.74
C ILE A 216 -13.96 17.79 7.84
N GLN A 217 -13.93 16.46 7.97
CA GLN A 217 -14.76 15.57 7.20
C GLN A 217 -16.25 15.75 7.49
N LYS A 218 -16.61 15.96 8.76
CA LYS A 218 -17.99 16.24 9.16
C LYS A 218 -18.46 17.58 8.63
N LEU A 219 -17.63 18.63 8.72
CA LEU A 219 -17.89 19.94 8.13
C LEU A 219 -18.13 19.86 6.62
N SER A 220 -17.31 19.10 5.89
CA SER A 220 -17.46 18.97 4.43
C SER A 220 -18.72 18.21 4.00
N LYS A 221 -19.24 17.31 4.85
CA LYS A 221 -20.45 16.52 4.58
C LYS A 221 -21.75 17.23 5.01
N SER A 222 -21.74 17.88 6.16
CA SER A 222 -22.93 18.46 6.78
C SER A 222 -23.00 19.99 6.68
N GLY A 223 -21.90 20.64 6.31
CA GLY A 223 -21.78 22.10 6.25
C GLY A 223 -21.63 22.79 7.61
N PHE A 224 -21.78 22.07 8.71
CA PHE A 224 -21.61 22.61 10.08
C PHE A 224 -21.17 21.48 11.04
N VAL A 225 -20.52 21.89 12.14
CA VAL A 225 -20.20 21.06 13.30
C VAL A 225 -20.50 21.86 14.55
N THR A 226 -21.16 21.28 15.53
CA THR A 226 -21.45 21.94 16.80
C THR A 226 -20.23 21.99 17.72
N SER A 227 -20.18 22.94 18.64
CA SER A 227 -19.10 23.05 19.63
C SER A 227 -18.97 21.78 20.51
N GLU A 228 -20.11 21.14 20.82
CA GLU A 228 -20.15 19.88 21.56
C GLU A 228 -19.47 18.74 20.76
N GLU A 229 -19.83 18.58 19.49
CA GLU A 229 -19.24 17.56 18.61
C GLU A 229 -17.73 17.77 18.38
N VAL A 230 -17.28 19.03 18.29
CA VAL A 230 -15.84 19.35 18.25
C VAL A 230 -15.15 18.92 19.55
N SER A 231 -15.78 19.23 20.69
CA SER A 231 -15.22 18.86 22.00
C SER A 231 -15.18 17.34 22.21
N GLU A 232 -16.21 16.61 21.80
CA GLU A 232 -16.24 15.15 21.86
C GLU A 232 -15.14 14.52 21.00
N LEU A 233 -14.95 15.02 19.76
CA LEU A 233 -13.91 14.50 18.85
C LEU A 233 -12.50 14.82 19.32
N LEU A 234 -12.27 15.96 19.96
CA LEU A 234 -10.96 16.35 20.50
C LEU A 234 -10.63 15.67 21.82
N ASN A 235 -11.63 15.23 22.59
CA ASN A 235 -11.45 14.58 23.89
C ASN A 235 -11.36 13.05 23.81
N GLN A 236 -11.49 12.45 22.63
CA GLN A 236 -11.34 10.99 22.45
C GLN A 236 -9.88 10.50 22.53
N ASP A 237 -8.89 11.42 22.59
CA ASP A 237 -7.45 11.13 22.67
C ASP A 237 -6.85 11.42 24.07
N LEU A 238 -7.65 11.60 25.11
CA LEU A 238 -7.23 11.71 26.52
C LEU A 238 -7.66 10.45 27.31
#